data_c4f1d92098a73819d657ef6ce6fbb0aa
#
_entry.id   c4f1d92098a73819d657ef6ce6fbb0aa
#
_cell.length_a   1.000
_cell.length_b   1.000
_cell.length_c   1.000
_cell.angle_alpha   90.00
_cell.angle_beta   90.00
_cell.angle_gamma   90.00
#
_symmetry.space_group_name_H-M   'P 1'
#
loop_
_entity.id
_entity.type
_entity.pdbx_description
1 polymer ?
#
loop_
_entity_poly.entity_id
_entity_poly.type
_entity_poly.pdbx_seq_one_letter_code
_entity_poly.pdbx_strand_id
1 'polypeptide(L)'
;MILLIDTYDSFTWNLYQYFCELGAEVLVRRNDALTLEEIAALAPEKIVISPGPCTPDEAGISLAVIRHYAGKTPLLGVCLGHQAIAQAFGATIVRAAQVMHGKTSLIEHNGEGVFQGLNNPLTVTRYHSLVIDPPTLTSEFNVTARSASGEIMGIRHREWDLEGVQFHPESILSEQGHQLLANFLKR
;
A
#
# COMPACT_ATOMS: atom_id res chain seq x y z
N MET A 1 5.83 10.87 -13.66
CA MET A 1 6.69 10.66 -12.50
C MET A 1 5.86 10.13 -11.36
N ILE A 2 6.37 9.13 -10.66
CA ILE A 2 5.77 8.59 -9.44
C ILE A 2 6.46 9.20 -8.24
N LEU A 3 5.68 9.71 -7.29
CA LEU A 3 6.20 10.11 -5.98
C LEU A 3 6.11 8.94 -5.02
N LEU A 4 7.25 8.46 -4.55
CA LEU A 4 7.34 7.42 -3.53
C LEU A 4 7.67 8.08 -2.19
N ILE A 5 6.71 8.05 -1.27
CA ILE A 5 6.88 8.63 0.06
C ILE A 5 7.50 7.57 0.96
N ASP A 6 8.73 7.84 1.40
CA ASP A 6 9.49 6.97 2.29
C ASP A 6 9.10 7.24 3.74
N THR A 7 8.57 6.23 4.41
CA THR A 7 8.20 6.29 5.82
C THR A 7 9.27 5.66 6.73
N TYR A 8 10.54 5.86 6.36
CA TYR A 8 11.72 5.40 7.12
C TYR A 8 11.80 3.87 7.20
N ASP A 9 11.68 3.22 6.04
CA ASP A 9 11.76 1.79 5.93
C ASP A 9 12.78 1.37 4.86
N SER A 10 13.58 0.35 5.17
CA SER A 10 14.57 -0.20 4.25
C SER A 10 13.94 -0.79 2.98
N PHE A 11 12.69 -1.24 3.05
CA PHE A 11 11.99 -1.80 1.89
C PHE A 11 11.57 -0.75 0.85
N THR A 12 11.65 0.52 1.18
CA THR A 12 11.34 1.61 0.24
C THR A 12 12.21 1.52 -1.01
N TRP A 13 13.50 1.23 -0.85
CA TRP A 13 14.42 1.14 -1.96
C TRP A 13 14.18 -0.09 -2.84
N ASN A 14 13.62 -1.16 -2.29
CA ASN A 14 13.18 -2.31 -3.09
C ASN A 14 11.97 -1.92 -3.95
N LEU A 15 11.02 -1.16 -3.41
CA LEU A 15 9.91 -0.62 -4.21
C LEU A 15 10.45 0.30 -5.32
N TYR A 16 11.35 1.19 -4.98
CA TYR A 16 12.01 2.08 -5.95
C TYR A 16 12.61 1.27 -7.08
N GLN A 17 13.39 0.26 -6.76
CA GLN A 17 14.06 -0.58 -7.74
C GLN A 17 13.06 -1.30 -8.65
N TYR A 18 12.01 -1.88 -8.08
CA TYR A 18 10.98 -2.59 -8.85
C TYR A 18 10.29 -1.65 -9.84
N PHE A 19 9.92 -0.46 -9.40
CA PHE A 19 9.31 0.52 -10.30
C PHE A 19 10.26 0.98 -11.40
N CYS A 20 11.53 1.19 -11.09
CA CYS A 20 12.54 1.53 -12.10
C CYS A 20 12.73 0.40 -13.10
N GLU A 21 12.75 -0.84 -12.66
CA GLU A 21 12.84 -2.01 -13.54
C GLU A 21 11.62 -2.13 -14.47
N LEU A 22 10.48 -1.60 -14.06
CA LEU A 22 9.26 -1.53 -14.87
C LEU A 22 9.25 -0.32 -15.81
N GLY A 23 10.30 0.49 -15.82
CA GLY A 23 10.44 1.65 -16.69
C GLY A 23 9.83 2.94 -16.16
N ALA A 24 9.43 2.98 -14.90
CA ALA A 24 8.86 4.18 -14.30
C ALA A 24 9.94 5.17 -13.87
N GLU A 25 9.61 6.46 -13.94
CA GLU A 25 10.41 7.53 -13.35
C GLU A 25 9.90 7.76 -11.92
N VAL A 26 10.78 7.55 -10.92
CA VAL A 26 10.40 7.57 -9.50
C VAL A 26 11.20 8.62 -8.75
N LEU A 27 10.51 9.44 -7.98
CA LEU A 27 11.11 10.39 -7.05
C LEU A 27 10.81 9.95 -5.62
N VAL A 28 11.85 9.75 -4.81
CA VAL A 28 11.71 9.35 -3.41
C VAL A 28 11.86 10.57 -2.51
N ARG A 29 10.91 10.75 -1.59
CA ARG A 29 10.98 11.79 -0.56
C ARG A 29 10.53 11.22 0.78
N ARG A 30 11.20 11.59 1.85
CA ARG A 30 10.82 11.16 3.20
C ARG A 30 9.58 11.89 3.67
N ASN A 31 8.77 11.21 4.47
CA ASN A 31 7.48 11.70 4.95
C ASN A 31 7.57 12.94 5.85
N ASP A 32 8.71 13.20 6.46
CA ASP A 32 8.96 14.37 7.31
C ASP A 32 9.74 15.48 6.59
N ALA A 33 10.14 15.25 5.34
CA ALA A 33 10.90 16.19 4.52
C ALA A 33 10.08 16.73 3.35
N LEU A 34 8.77 16.68 3.44
CA LEU A 34 7.87 16.98 2.33
C LEU A 34 6.60 17.66 2.86
N THR A 35 6.13 18.67 2.12
CA THR A 35 4.86 19.35 2.40
C THR A 35 3.87 19.10 1.26
N LEU A 36 2.58 19.33 1.54
CA LEU A 36 1.55 19.24 0.49
C LEU A 36 1.81 20.24 -0.64
N GLU A 37 2.34 21.42 -0.33
CA GLU A 37 2.69 22.45 -1.30
C GLU A 37 3.81 21.97 -2.23
N GLU A 38 4.81 21.29 -1.68
CA GLU A 38 5.89 20.71 -2.48
C GLU A 38 5.39 19.60 -3.39
N ILE A 39 4.46 18.77 -2.92
CA ILE A 39 3.85 17.73 -3.75
C ILE A 39 3.06 18.36 -4.90
N ALA A 40 2.29 19.40 -4.63
CA ALA A 40 1.55 20.11 -5.66
C ALA A 40 2.48 20.68 -6.72
N ALA A 41 3.63 21.21 -6.33
CA ALA A 41 4.64 21.73 -7.26
C ALA A 41 5.28 20.62 -8.09
N LEU A 42 5.47 19.42 -7.52
CA LEU A 42 6.01 18.26 -8.23
C LEU A 42 4.99 17.67 -9.22
N ALA A 43 3.71 17.86 -8.97
CA ALA A 43 2.61 17.36 -9.80
C ALA A 43 2.79 15.88 -10.22
N PRO A 44 2.92 14.94 -9.27
CA PRO A 44 3.14 13.55 -9.62
C PRO A 44 1.92 12.94 -10.31
N GLU A 45 2.16 12.03 -11.24
CA GLU A 45 1.08 11.29 -11.91
C GLU A 45 0.49 10.21 -11.01
N LYS A 46 1.30 9.66 -10.11
CA LYS A 46 0.91 8.63 -9.14
C LYS A 46 1.67 8.82 -7.84
N ILE A 47 1.07 8.37 -6.75
CA ILE A 47 1.68 8.43 -5.41
C ILE A 47 1.70 7.03 -4.81
N VAL A 48 2.84 6.65 -4.23
CA VAL A 48 3.00 5.40 -3.49
C VAL A 48 3.47 5.74 -2.08
N ILE A 49 2.80 5.19 -1.07
CA ILE A 49 3.21 5.31 0.33
C ILE A 49 3.84 4.00 0.75
N SER A 50 5.10 4.07 1.17
CA SER A 50 5.92 2.90 1.45
C SER A 50 5.52 2.19 2.74
N PRO A 51 6.03 0.96 2.96
CA PRO A 51 6.06 0.37 4.29
C PRO A 51 6.74 1.29 5.29
N GLY A 52 6.48 1.07 6.57
CA GLY A 52 7.13 1.84 7.62
C GLY A 52 6.90 1.21 8.99
N PRO A 53 7.65 1.67 10.00
CA PRO A 53 7.47 1.21 11.37
C PRO A 53 6.28 1.87 12.04
N CYS A 54 5.89 1.33 13.19
CA CYS A 54 4.91 1.91 14.10
C CYS A 54 3.48 1.95 13.50
N THR A 55 2.76 3.02 13.75
CA THR A 55 1.37 3.19 13.33
C THR A 55 1.23 4.29 12.29
N PRO A 56 0.11 4.35 11.55
CA PRO A 56 -0.13 5.43 10.59
C PRO A 56 -0.07 6.83 11.19
N ASP A 57 -0.42 6.99 12.48
CA ASP A 57 -0.33 8.29 13.16
C ASP A 57 1.10 8.83 13.21
N GLU A 58 2.08 7.93 13.18
CA GLU A 58 3.51 8.26 13.23
C GLU A 58 4.14 8.34 11.85
N ALA A 59 3.36 8.22 10.79
CA ALA A 59 3.85 8.20 9.41
C ALA A 59 3.99 9.60 8.77
N GLY A 60 4.13 10.64 9.58
CA GLY A 60 4.34 12.00 9.10
C GLY A 60 3.18 12.52 8.26
N ILE A 61 3.48 12.98 7.05
CA ILE A 61 2.50 13.59 6.16
C ILE A 61 1.52 12.59 5.51
N SER A 62 1.72 11.28 5.69
CA SER A 62 0.99 10.26 4.92
C SER A 62 -0.53 10.39 4.99
N LEU A 63 -1.10 10.61 6.19
CA LEU A 63 -2.55 10.78 6.33
C LEU A 63 -3.06 12.02 5.58
N ALA A 64 -2.33 13.13 5.66
CA ALA A 64 -2.70 14.37 4.97
C ALA A 64 -2.64 14.19 3.45
N VAL A 65 -1.63 13.50 2.95
CA VAL A 65 -1.49 13.17 1.52
C VAL A 65 -2.67 12.34 1.03
N ILE A 66 -3.03 11.31 1.77
CA ILE A 66 -4.17 10.45 1.42
C ILE A 66 -5.45 11.28 1.37
N ARG A 67 -5.73 12.07 2.40
CA ARG A 67 -6.93 12.90 2.47
C ARG A 67 -7.01 13.92 1.34
N HIS A 68 -5.87 14.47 0.93
CA HIS A 68 -5.82 15.49 -0.12
C HIS A 68 -5.91 14.89 -1.53
N TYR A 69 -5.20 13.80 -1.77
CA TYR A 69 -5.07 13.24 -3.12
C TYR A 69 -6.04 12.12 -3.46
N ALA A 70 -6.76 11.58 -2.48
CA ALA A 70 -7.78 10.56 -2.73
C ALA A 70 -8.81 11.08 -3.76
N GLY A 71 -9.02 10.33 -4.82
CA GLY A 71 -9.91 10.72 -5.91
C GLY A 71 -9.32 11.71 -6.90
N LYS A 72 -8.10 12.20 -6.69
CA LYS A 72 -7.43 13.16 -7.59
C LYS A 72 -6.24 12.55 -8.31
N THR A 73 -5.46 11.74 -7.61
CA THR A 73 -4.24 11.11 -8.13
C THR A 73 -4.24 9.65 -7.73
N PRO A 74 -3.96 8.70 -8.65
CA PRO A 74 -3.85 7.29 -8.28
C PRO A 74 -2.84 7.10 -7.15
N LEU A 75 -3.27 6.37 -6.10
CA LEU A 75 -2.50 6.21 -4.88
C LEU A 75 -2.50 4.74 -4.44
N LEU A 76 -1.31 4.22 -4.16
CA LEU A 76 -1.10 2.88 -3.63
C LEU A 76 -0.40 2.97 -2.28
N GLY A 77 -0.95 2.30 -1.28
CA GLY A 77 -0.32 2.15 0.03
C GLY A 77 0.19 0.72 0.22
N VAL A 78 1.41 0.59 0.74
CA VAL A 78 2.03 -0.71 1.02
C VAL A 78 2.27 -0.83 2.51
N CYS A 79 1.76 -1.88 3.14
CA CYS A 79 1.88 -2.17 4.56
C CYS A 79 1.39 -1.00 5.43
N LEU A 80 2.28 -0.17 5.97
CA LEU A 80 1.90 1.01 6.74
C LEU A 80 1.05 1.97 5.88
N GLY A 81 1.39 2.14 4.61
CA GLY A 81 0.61 2.96 3.68
C GLY A 81 -0.81 2.44 3.48
N HIS A 82 -1.00 1.14 3.43
CA HIS A 82 -2.31 0.50 3.36
C HIS A 82 -3.13 0.79 4.62
N GLN A 83 -2.51 0.65 5.80
CA GLN A 83 -3.16 0.98 7.07
C GLN A 83 -3.51 2.47 7.15
N ALA A 84 -2.63 3.33 6.67
CA ALA A 84 -2.87 4.77 6.63
C ALA A 84 -4.07 5.14 5.76
N ILE A 85 -4.26 4.48 4.62
CA ILE A 85 -5.44 4.67 3.76
C ILE A 85 -6.70 4.34 4.55
N ALA A 86 -6.75 3.18 5.18
CA ALA A 86 -7.92 2.76 5.95
C ALA A 86 -8.20 3.74 7.10
N GLN A 87 -7.17 4.14 7.82
CA GLN A 87 -7.31 5.07 8.96
C GLN A 87 -7.79 6.45 8.51
N ALA A 88 -7.31 6.94 7.37
CA ALA A 88 -7.74 8.23 6.82
C ALA A 88 -9.26 8.26 6.54
N PHE A 89 -9.86 7.10 6.32
CA PHE A 89 -11.30 6.93 6.10
C PHE A 89 -12.04 6.41 7.32
N GLY A 90 -11.43 6.46 8.49
CA GLY A 90 -12.08 6.19 9.77
C GLY A 90 -11.94 4.77 10.32
N ALA A 91 -11.23 3.89 9.62
CA ALA A 91 -10.99 2.54 10.14
C ALA A 91 -10.04 2.54 11.33
N THR A 92 -10.17 1.53 12.17
CA THR A 92 -9.29 1.31 13.32
C THR A 92 -8.23 0.28 12.96
N ILE A 93 -6.99 0.55 13.35
CA ILE A 93 -5.87 -0.37 13.19
C ILE A 93 -5.64 -1.06 14.51
N VAL A 94 -5.62 -2.39 14.50
CA VAL A 94 -5.52 -3.23 15.70
C VAL A 94 -4.38 -4.23 15.58
N ARG A 95 -4.00 -4.85 16.70
CA ARG A 95 -2.99 -5.91 16.67
C ARG A 95 -3.50 -7.14 15.93
N ALA A 96 -2.65 -7.70 15.07
CA ALA A 96 -2.91 -8.98 14.44
C ALA A 96 -2.90 -10.10 15.48
N ALA A 97 -3.62 -11.18 15.19
CA ALA A 97 -3.62 -12.37 16.07
C ALA A 97 -2.21 -12.97 16.20
N GLN A 98 -1.41 -12.84 15.15
CA GLN A 98 0.00 -13.27 15.15
C GLN A 98 0.86 -12.17 14.55
N VAL A 99 2.02 -11.93 15.17
CA VAL A 99 3.04 -11.04 14.59
C VAL A 99 3.68 -11.75 13.40
N MET A 100 3.67 -11.09 12.25
CA MET A 100 4.27 -11.60 11.02
C MET A 100 5.58 -10.87 10.76
N HIS A 101 6.67 -11.62 10.70
CA HIS A 101 8.00 -11.05 10.49
C HIS A 101 8.78 -11.88 9.47
N GLY A 102 8.72 -11.45 8.21
CA GLY A 102 9.42 -12.12 7.12
C GLY A 102 8.86 -13.48 6.73
N LYS A 103 7.64 -13.78 7.15
CA LYS A 103 7.01 -15.05 6.81
C LYS A 103 6.18 -14.93 5.53
N THR A 104 6.17 -16.01 4.75
CA THR A 104 5.27 -16.11 3.60
C THR A 104 3.91 -16.64 4.03
N SER A 105 2.88 -16.18 3.33
CA SER A 105 1.50 -16.61 3.53
C SER A 105 0.79 -16.70 2.20
N LEU A 106 -0.20 -17.56 2.11
CA LEU A 106 -1.13 -17.58 0.98
C LEU A 106 -2.26 -16.62 1.28
N ILE A 107 -2.58 -15.77 0.31
CA ILE A 107 -3.76 -14.92 0.35
C ILE A 107 -4.68 -15.24 -0.80
N GLU A 108 -5.98 -15.07 -0.58
CA GLU A 108 -6.98 -15.14 -1.64
C GLU A 108 -7.38 -13.72 -2.01
N HIS A 109 -7.55 -13.46 -3.30
CA HIS A 109 -7.95 -12.15 -3.82
C HIS A 109 -9.09 -12.28 -4.84
N ASN A 110 -9.72 -11.16 -5.15
CA ASN A 110 -10.85 -11.12 -6.08
C ASN A 110 -10.47 -10.71 -7.51
N GLY A 111 -9.20 -10.55 -7.82
CA GLY A 111 -8.72 -10.15 -9.15
C GLY A 111 -8.90 -8.68 -9.50
N GLU A 112 -9.35 -7.86 -8.56
CA GLU A 112 -9.51 -6.41 -8.80
C GLU A 112 -8.19 -5.66 -8.66
N GLY A 113 -8.10 -4.54 -9.36
CA GLY A 113 -7.02 -3.60 -9.21
C GLY A 113 -5.66 -4.21 -9.45
N VAL A 114 -4.76 -4.10 -8.48
CA VAL A 114 -3.40 -4.62 -8.58
C VAL A 114 -3.34 -6.15 -8.68
N PHE A 115 -4.41 -6.84 -8.30
CA PHE A 115 -4.48 -8.30 -8.36
C PHE A 115 -4.90 -8.86 -9.72
N GLN A 116 -5.18 -8.00 -10.68
CA GLN A 116 -5.64 -8.43 -12.00
C GLN A 116 -4.61 -9.33 -12.68
N GLY A 117 -5.04 -10.54 -13.06
CA GLY A 117 -4.18 -11.52 -13.74
C GLY A 117 -3.16 -12.22 -12.86
N LEU A 118 -3.18 -12.01 -11.54
CA LEU A 118 -2.27 -12.69 -10.62
C LEU A 118 -2.79 -14.06 -10.21
N ASN A 119 -1.87 -14.93 -9.78
CA ASN A 119 -2.23 -16.25 -9.24
C ASN A 119 -3.15 -16.08 -8.03
N ASN A 120 -4.06 -17.03 -7.84
CA ASN A 120 -4.98 -17.05 -6.72
C ASN A 120 -5.16 -18.50 -6.23
N PRO A 121 -4.68 -18.86 -5.05
CA PRO A 121 -4.04 -17.99 -4.04
C PRO A 121 -2.67 -17.49 -4.48
N LEU A 122 -2.25 -16.39 -3.88
CA LEU A 122 -0.97 -15.74 -4.13
C LEU A 122 -0.08 -15.86 -2.90
N THR A 123 1.18 -16.24 -3.10
CA THR A 123 2.17 -16.30 -2.02
C THR A 123 2.77 -14.91 -1.83
N VAL A 124 2.69 -14.39 -0.61
CA VAL A 124 3.17 -13.04 -0.27
C VAL A 124 4.00 -13.04 1.01
N THR A 125 4.89 -12.07 1.13
CA THR A 125 5.69 -11.87 2.33
C THR A 125 5.03 -10.86 3.25
N ARG A 126 4.97 -11.16 4.53
CA ARG A 126 4.31 -10.34 5.55
C ARG A 126 5.30 -9.90 6.61
N TYR A 127 5.32 -8.60 6.90
CA TYR A 127 6.12 -7.97 7.97
C TYR A 127 5.22 -6.99 8.72
N HIS A 128 4.27 -7.49 9.50
CA HIS A 128 3.36 -6.61 10.23
C HIS A 128 2.89 -7.22 11.53
N SER A 129 2.65 -6.37 12.52
CA SER A 129 2.01 -6.72 13.78
C SER A 129 0.62 -6.10 13.91
N LEU A 130 0.24 -5.25 12.97
CA LEU A 130 -1.03 -4.52 12.97
C LEU A 130 -1.80 -4.85 11.69
N VAL A 131 -3.12 -4.80 11.81
CA VAL A 131 -4.05 -5.03 10.69
C VAL A 131 -5.23 -4.09 10.82
N ILE A 132 -5.98 -3.93 9.71
CA ILE A 132 -7.26 -3.22 9.73
C ILE A 132 -8.27 -4.07 10.48
N ASP A 133 -8.97 -3.47 11.45
CA ASP A 133 -10.10 -4.11 12.11
C ASP A 133 -11.29 -4.16 11.13
N PRO A 134 -11.68 -5.37 10.66
CA PRO A 134 -12.63 -5.48 9.54
C PRO A 134 -13.96 -4.74 9.73
N PRO A 135 -14.63 -4.77 10.91
CA PRO A 135 -15.90 -4.07 11.08
C PRO A 135 -15.80 -2.55 10.97
N THR A 136 -14.59 -1.99 11.11
CA THR A 136 -14.37 -0.54 11.10
C THR A 136 -14.11 0.02 9.70
N LEU A 137 -13.85 -0.84 8.70
CA LEU A 137 -13.63 -0.40 7.33
C LEU A 137 -14.94 0.08 6.72
N THR A 138 -14.93 1.29 6.15
CA THR A 138 -16.14 1.87 5.57
C THR A 138 -16.59 1.12 4.31
N SER A 139 -17.87 1.23 3.98
CA SER A 139 -18.45 0.61 2.79
C SER A 139 -17.94 1.22 1.48
N GLU A 140 -17.16 2.31 1.54
CA GLU A 140 -16.52 2.90 0.38
C GLU A 140 -15.40 2.03 -0.19
N PHE A 141 -14.90 1.08 0.60
CA PHE A 141 -13.84 0.16 0.18
C PHE A 141 -14.35 -1.26 0.00
N ASN A 142 -13.86 -1.92 -1.05
CA ASN A 142 -13.93 -3.35 -1.18
C ASN A 142 -12.69 -3.98 -0.54
N VAL A 143 -12.88 -5.09 0.15
CA VAL A 143 -11.77 -5.94 0.58
C VAL A 143 -11.37 -6.79 -0.61
N THR A 144 -10.18 -6.58 -1.12
CA THR A 144 -9.71 -7.25 -2.35
C THR A 144 -8.92 -8.51 -2.08
N ALA A 145 -8.39 -8.66 -0.88
CA ALA A 145 -7.63 -9.85 -0.49
C ALA A 145 -7.74 -10.12 1.00
N ARG A 146 -7.69 -11.41 1.36
CA ARG A 146 -7.69 -11.88 2.76
C ARG A 146 -6.69 -13.00 2.96
N SER A 147 -6.13 -13.09 4.16
CA SER A 147 -5.34 -14.24 4.58
C SER A 147 -6.24 -15.42 4.93
N ALA A 148 -5.64 -16.60 5.14
CA ALA A 148 -6.36 -17.81 5.55
C ALA A 148 -7.13 -17.61 6.86
N SER A 149 -6.63 -16.77 7.76
CA SER A 149 -7.30 -16.44 9.04
C SER A 149 -8.34 -15.31 8.90
N GLY A 150 -8.57 -14.80 7.70
CA GLY A 150 -9.58 -13.77 7.43
C GLY A 150 -9.11 -12.33 7.62
N GLU A 151 -7.83 -12.11 7.87
CA GLU A 151 -7.29 -10.75 7.98
C GLU A 151 -7.32 -10.04 6.64
N ILE A 152 -7.62 -8.75 6.64
CA ILE A 152 -7.64 -7.93 5.43
C ILE A 152 -6.21 -7.77 4.91
N MET A 153 -5.98 -8.18 3.67
CA MET A 153 -4.67 -8.10 3.00
C MET A 153 -4.67 -7.16 1.81
N GLY A 154 -5.82 -6.69 1.38
CA GLY A 154 -5.95 -5.71 0.30
C GLY A 154 -7.28 -4.98 0.39
N ILE A 155 -7.24 -3.70 0.07
CA ILE A 155 -8.43 -2.84 -0.02
C ILE A 155 -8.35 -2.00 -1.29
N ARG A 156 -9.52 -1.65 -1.84
CA ARG A 156 -9.63 -0.76 -2.98
C ARG A 156 -10.89 0.09 -2.84
N HIS A 157 -10.77 1.40 -3.05
CA HIS A 157 -11.93 2.29 -3.11
C HIS A 157 -12.81 1.88 -4.30
N ARG A 158 -14.12 1.95 -4.11
CA ARG A 158 -15.08 1.48 -5.14
C ARG A 158 -15.09 2.33 -6.39
N GLU A 159 -14.76 3.62 -6.27
CA GLU A 159 -14.83 4.57 -7.38
C GLU A 159 -13.47 5.12 -7.79
N TRP A 160 -12.55 5.32 -6.84
CA TRP A 160 -11.27 5.99 -7.08
C TRP A 160 -10.12 5.00 -7.20
N ASP A 161 -9.06 5.41 -7.88
CA ASP A 161 -7.78 4.70 -7.92
C ASP A 161 -7.03 4.90 -6.61
N LEU A 162 -7.56 4.31 -5.55
CA LEU A 162 -7.05 4.34 -4.20
C LEU A 162 -7.05 2.92 -3.67
N GLU A 163 -5.86 2.37 -3.42
CA GLU A 163 -5.69 0.95 -3.18
C GLU A 163 -4.58 0.69 -2.18
N GLY A 164 -4.70 -0.36 -1.39
CA GLY A 164 -3.69 -0.75 -0.42
C GLY A 164 -3.49 -2.25 -0.36
N VAL A 165 -2.26 -2.66 -0.08
CA VAL A 165 -1.90 -4.04 0.20
C VAL A 165 -1.13 -4.12 1.51
N GLN A 166 -1.49 -5.10 2.36
CA GLN A 166 -0.88 -5.27 3.69
C GLN A 166 0.48 -5.94 3.62
N PHE A 167 0.74 -6.69 2.58
CA PHE A 167 1.98 -7.45 2.37
C PHE A 167 3.01 -6.63 1.59
N HIS A 168 4.19 -7.21 1.39
CA HIS A 168 5.31 -6.58 0.70
C HIS A 168 5.51 -7.18 -0.70
N PRO A 169 4.94 -6.57 -1.76
CA PRO A 169 5.13 -7.07 -3.13
C PRO A 169 6.58 -6.95 -3.60
N GLU A 170 7.35 -6.04 -3.01
CA GLU A 170 8.76 -5.79 -3.34
C GLU A 170 9.73 -6.81 -2.72
N SER A 171 9.23 -7.68 -1.84
CA SER A 171 10.04 -8.75 -1.28
C SER A 171 10.27 -9.85 -2.32
N ILE A 172 11.49 -10.35 -2.39
CA ILE A 172 11.86 -11.40 -3.34
C ILE A 172 11.04 -12.69 -3.13
N LEU A 173 10.57 -12.93 -1.93
CA LEU A 173 9.76 -14.10 -1.61
C LEU A 173 8.27 -13.92 -1.94
N SER A 174 7.85 -12.72 -2.30
CA SER A 174 6.48 -12.47 -2.77
C SER A 174 6.38 -12.86 -4.25
N GLU A 175 5.33 -13.59 -4.57
CA GLU A 175 5.03 -14.03 -5.92
C GLU A 175 4.49 -12.89 -6.76
N GLN A 176 4.94 -12.76 -8.02
CA GLN A 176 4.42 -11.79 -8.99
C GLN A 176 4.44 -10.32 -8.53
N GLY A 177 5.43 -9.95 -7.69
CA GLY A 177 5.52 -8.58 -7.18
C GLY A 177 5.64 -7.52 -8.29
N HIS A 178 6.47 -7.75 -9.29
CA HIS A 178 6.60 -6.83 -10.44
C HIS A 178 5.29 -6.69 -11.19
N GLN A 179 4.57 -7.77 -11.41
CA GLN A 179 3.30 -7.74 -12.13
C GLN A 179 2.23 -6.98 -11.34
N LEU A 180 2.20 -7.14 -10.01
CA LEU A 180 1.30 -6.39 -9.15
C LEU A 180 1.56 -4.89 -9.28
N LEU A 181 2.82 -4.47 -9.18
CA LEU A 181 3.20 -3.07 -9.31
C LEU A 181 2.97 -2.54 -10.73
N ALA A 182 3.20 -3.36 -11.75
CA ALA A 182 2.87 -3.01 -13.14
C ALA A 182 1.38 -2.74 -13.32
N ASN A 183 0.52 -3.51 -12.64
CA ASN A 183 -0.93 -3.26 -12.67
C ASN A 183 -1.27 -1.87 -12.13
N PHE A 184 -0.58 -1.44 -11.07
CA PHE A 184 -0.77 -0.07 -10.56
C PHE A 184 -0.31 0.98 -11.57
N LEU A 185 0.79 0.74 -12.28
CA LEU A 185 1.32 1.69 -13.28
C LEU A 185 0.37 1.93 -14.45
N LYS A 186 -0.56 1.02 -14.71
CA LYS A 186 -1.52 1.14 -15.81
C LYS A 186 -2.72 2.05 -15.49
N ARG A 187 -2.78 2.62 -14.28
CA ARG A 187 -3.90 3.45 -13.82
C ARG A 187 -3.86 4.85 -14.40
#